data_f3386cbc5a8fcca63d831cc2a1d36c81
#
_entry.id   f3386cbc5a8fcca63d831cc2a1d36c81
#
_cell.length_a   1.000
_cell.length_b   1.000
_cell.length_c   1.000
_cell.angle_alpha   90.00
_cell.angle_beta   90.00
_cell.angle_gamma   90.00
#
_symmetry.space_group_name_H-M   'P 1'
#
loop_
_entity.id
_entity.type
_entity.pdbx_description
1 polymer ?
#
loop_
_entity_poly.entity_id
_entity_poly.type
_entity_poly.pdbx_seq_one_letter_code
_entity_poly.pdbx_strand_id
1 'polypeptide(L)'
;MKFQVAALSMLLVLGSCQTKTGTGAAIGAAVGGGAGTLIGKHMDKVAEQAKQVENAKVEQVTDANGLAAVKVTFDSGILFKINKFDLNANAKNDLAKFSQVLKNNTDCQVDIQGYTDSTGNDGINLPLSENRAKAVYNYLTSCGVKASQFKNVAGYGSSNPVGDNSTKAGQQANRRVEVYLYASQAMVDKANNGTLN
;
A
#
# COMPACT_ATOMS: atom_id res chain seq x y z
N MET A 1 -21.60 -26.73 1.77
CA MET A 1 -20.28 -26.34 2.30
C MET A 1 -20.21 -24.83 2.34
N LYS A 2 -20.22 -24.24 3.54
CA LYS A 2 -20.16 -22.77 3.72
C LYS A 2 -18.68 -22.39 3.77
N PHE A 3 -18.19 -21.68 2.75
CA PHE A 3 -16.86 -21.09 2.81
C PHE A 3 -16.93 -19.85 3.71
N GLN A 4 -16.36 -19.95 4.90
CA GLN A 4 -16.08 -18.80 5.74
C GLN A 4 -14.89 -18.06 5.14
N VAL A 5 -15.16 -16.91 4.49
CA VAL A 5 -14.13 -15.95 4.14
C VAL A 5 -13.75 -15.24 5.44
N ALA A 6 -12.62 -15.61 5.99
CA ALA A 6 -12.02 -14.88 7.10
C ALA A 6 -11.57 -13.51 6.55
N ALA A 7 -12.43 -12.52 6.71
CA ALA A 7 -12.06 -11.12 6.51
C ALA A 7 -11.10 -10.74 7.64
N LEU A 8 -9.80 -10.78 7.34
CA LEU A 8 -8.78 -10.20 8.22
C LEU A 8 -8.92 -8.67 8.10
N SER A 9 -9.78 -8.12 8.94
CA SER A 9 -9.95 -6.67 9.06
C SER A 9 -8.69 -6.09 9.67
N MET A 10 -7.83 -5.52 8.82
CA MET A 10 -6.70 -4.69 9.23
C MET A 10 -7.25 -3.42 9.89
N LEU A 11 -7.26 -3.39 11.22
CA LEU A 11 -7.70 -2.24 11.99
C LEU A 11 -6.59 -1.17 11.92
N LEU A 12 -6.74 -0.22 11.00
CA LEU A 12 -5.89 0.96 10.91
C LEU A 12 -6.24 1.90 12.07
N VAL A 13 -5.39 1.94 13.07
CA VAL A 13 -5.42 3.00 14.08
C VAL A 13 -4.83 4.25 13.45
N LEU A 14 -5.68 5.22 13.09
CA LEU A 14 -5.27 6.54 12.67
C LEU A 14 -4.74 7.33 13.88
N GLY A 15 -3.44 7.21 14.11
CA GLY A 15 -2.72 8.07 15.04
C GLY A 15 -2.29 9.37 14.34
N SER A 16 -2.83 10.49 14.78
CA SER A 16 -2.42 11.85 14.41
C SER A 16 -0.91 12.02 14.60
N CYS A 17 -0.18 12.27 13.51
CA CYS A 17 1.25 12.47 13.53
C CYS A 17 1.60 13.88 13.99
N GLN A 18 2.08 14.03 15.22
CA GLN A 18 2.95 15.16 15.60
C GLN A 18 4.40 14.69 15.54
N THR A 19 5.16 15.34 14.67
CA THR A 19 6.62 15.24 14.61
C THR A 19 7.26 15.65 15.92
N LYS A 20 7.88 14.70 16.63
CA LYS A 20 8.99 14.97 17.55
C LYS A 20 10.00 13.84 17.46
N THR A 21 11.22 14.21 17.10
CA THR A 21 12.44 13.44 17.29
C THR A 21 12.49 12.87 18.71
N GLY A 22 12.61 11.57 18.84
CA GLY A 22 12.97 10.94 20.10
C GLY A 22 12.13 9.71 20.45
N THR A 23 12.82 8.59 20.58
CA THR A 23 12.38 7.35 21.23
C THR A 23 11.26 6.57 20.54
N GLY A 24 11.59 5.82 19.48
CA GLY A 24 10.82 4.68 19.04
C GLY A 24 10.82 3.58 20.10
N ALA A 25 9.90 3.67 21.04
CA ALA A 25 9.63 2.59 21.97
C ALA A 25 8.15 2.21 21.83
N ALA A 26 7.93 1.01 21.38
CA ALA A 26 6.73 0.20 21.39
C ALA A 26 6.29 -0.27 20.00
N ILE A 27 7.09 -1.13 19.39
CA ILE A 27 6.65 -1.92 18.25
C ILE A 27 6.83 -3.38 18.61
N GLY A 28 5.72 -4.07 18.80
CA GLY A 28 5.50 -5.51 18.84
C GLY A 28 6.50 -6.39 19.61
N ALA A 29 6.02 -7.13 20.57
CA ALA A 29 6.77 -8.05 21.43
C ALA A 29 7.49 -9.23 20.72
N ALA A 30 7.51 -9.26 19.39
CA ALA A 30 8.19 -10.29 18.61
C ALA A 30 9.46 -9.79 17.89
N VAL A 31 9.72 -8.46 17.91
CA VAL A 31 10.89 -7.85 17.28
C VAL A 31 11.70 -7.20 18.38
N GLY A 32 12.93 -7.67 18.64
CA GLY A 32 13.81 -7.07 19.65
C GLY A 32 13.96 -5.56 19.45
N GLY A 33 14.05 -4.78 20.52
CA GLY A 33 14.01 -3.31 20.48
C GLY A 33 15.00 -2.64 19.51
N GLY A 34 16.10 -3.31 19.14
CA GLY A 34 17.04 -2.88 18.10
C GLY A 34 16.53 -3.12 16.68
N ALA A 35 15.89 -4.26 16.42
CA ALA A 35 15.42 -4.66 15.10
C ALA A 35 14.30 -3.76 14.58
N GLY A 36 13.34 -3.38 15.45
CA GLY A 36 12.28 -2.43 15.08
C GLY A 36 12.84 -1.09 14.63
N THR A 37 13.89 -0.60 15.27
CA THR A 37 14.59 0.65 14.89
C THR A 37 15.25 0.52 13.53
N LEU A 38 15.88 -0.61 13.22
CA LEU A 38 16.52 -0.86 11.92
C LEU A 38 15.46 -0.93 10.81
N ILE A 39 14.36 -1.66 11.03
CA ILE A 39 13.23 -1.70 10.10
C ILE A 39 12.66 -0.29 9.90
N GLY A 40 12.45 0.48 10.96
CA GLY A 40 11.96 1.85 10.86
C GLY A 40 12.84 2.71 9.95
N LYS A 41 14.16 2.73 10.18
CA LYS A 41 15.12 3.46 9.34
C LYS A 41 15.12 2.98 7.88
N HIS A 42 14.97 1.68 7.65
CA HIS A 42 14.87 1.14 6.29
C HIS A 42 13.58 1.63 5.62
N MET A 43 12.44 1.54 6.31
CA MET A 43 11.16 2.00 5.77
C MET A 43 11.10 3.52 5.57
N ASP A 44 11.85 4.31 6.34
CA ASP A 44 12.03 5.74 6.10
C ASP A 44 12.71 5.98 4.74
N LYS A 45 13.77 5.25 4.42
CA LYS A 45 14.43 5.31 3.10
C LYS A 45 13.48 4.91 1.97
N VAL A 46 12.68 3.85 2.18
CA VAL A 46 11.64 3.42 1.21
C VAL A 46 10.62 4.52 0.98
N ALA A 47 10.14 5.17 2.05
CA ALA A 47 9.21 6.28 1.95
C ALA A 47 9.80 7.47 1.16
N GLU A 48 11.06 7.85 1.42
CA GLU A 48 11.74 8.91 0.68
C GLU A 48 11.91 8.58 -0.82
N GLN A 49 12.23 7.33 -1.15
CA GLN A 49 12.27 6.88 -2.54
C GLN A 49 10.88 6.94 -3.20
N ALA A 50 9.84 6.51 -2.49
CA ALA A 50 8.47 6.53 -3.01
C ALA A 50 7.94 7.96 -3.22
N LYS A 51 8.35 8.95 -2.41
CA LYS A 51 7.99 10.37 -2.58
C LYS A 51 8.51 10.99 -3.88
N GLN A 52 9.49 10.37 -4.54
CA GLN A 52 9.98 10.81 -5.84
C GLN A 52 9.04 10.40 -6.99
N VAL A 53 8.04 9.57 -6.72
CA VAL A 53 7.03 9.16 -7.71
C VAL A 53 5.98 10.25 -7.82
N GLU A 54 5.84 10.81 -9.02
CA GLU A 54 4.82 11.83 -9.29
C GLU A 54 3.42 11.26 -9.06
N ASN A 55 2.48 12.12 -8.68
CA ASN A 55 1.08 11.78 -8.45
C ASN A 55 0.82 10.65 -7.43
N ALA A 56 1.82 10.32 -6.62
CA ALA A 56 1.70 9.38 -5.51
C ALA A 56 1.67 10.14 -4.17
N LYS A 57 0.69 9.83 -3.32
CA LYS A 57 0.68 10.29 -1.94
C LYS A 57 1.33 9.21 -1.07
N VAL A 58 2.41 9.57 -0.37
CA VAL A 58 3.17 8.64 0.48
C VAL A 58 2.94 8.97 1.94
N GLU A 59 2.56 7.97 2.72
CA GLU A 59 2.31 8.06 4.15
C GLU A 59 3.06 6.93 4.87
N GLN A 60 3.70 7.26 5.98
CA GLN A 60 4.23 6.26 6.90
C GLN A 60 3.08 5.74 7.76
N VAL A 61 2.97 4.44 7.87
CA VAL A 61 1.94 3.73 8.63
C VAL A 61 2.58 2.62 9.45
N THR A 62 1.78 1.94 10.24
CA THR A 62 2.20 0.77 11.02
C THR A 62 1.45 -0.46 10.51
N ASP A 63 2.15 -1.56 10.29
CA ASP A 63 1.55 -2.82 9.89
C ASP A 63 0.82 -3.52 11.05
N ALA A 64 0.19 -4.67 10.78
CA ALA A 64 -0.54 -5.44 11.77
C ALA A 64 0.36 -5.99 12.92
N ASN A 65 1.68 -6.04 12.71
CA ASN A 65 2.65 -6.46 13.70
C ASN A 65 3.23 -5.28 14.49
N GLY A 66 2.76 -4.06 14.24
CA GLY A 66 3.28 -2.85 14.86
C GLY A 66 4.60 -2.36 14.26
N LEU A 67 5.02 -2.88 13.12
CA LEU A 67 6.24 -2.46 12.43
C LEU A 67 5.97 -1.29 11.48
N ALA A 68 6.99 -0.45 11.26
CA ALA A 68 6.92 0.62 10.28
C ALA A 68 6.63 0.07 8.88
N ALA A 69 5.73 0.72 8.17
CA ALA A 69 5.32 0.40 6.83
C ALA A 69 5.08 1.69 6.02
N VAL A 70 5.01 1.58 4.70
CA VAL A 70 4.76 2.71 3.81
C VAL A 70 3.49 2.44 3.02
N LYS A 71 2.57 3.40 3.05
CA LYS A 71 1.38 3.41 2.20
C LYS A 71 1.58 4.41 1.06
N VAL A 72 1.43 3.96 -0.16
CA VAL A 72 1.48 4.77 -1.38
C VAL A 72 0.10 4.77 -2.01
N THR A 73 -0.54 5.92 -2.09
CA THR A 73 -1.89 6.08 -2.65
C THR A 73 -1.82 6.76 -4.01
N PHE A 74 -2.46 6.15 -4.99
CA PHE A 74 -2.67 6.70 -6.33
C PHE A 74 -4.15 6.99 -6.52
N ASP A 75 -4.50 8.21 -6.96
CA ASP A 75 -5.86 8.55 -7.38
C ASP A 75 -6.22 7.74 -8.64
N SER A 76 -7.37 7.04 -8.59
CA SER A 76 -7.84 6.27 -9.74
C SER A 76 -8.12 7.13 -10.97
N GLY A 77 -8.45 8.42 -10.80
CA GLY A 77 -8.64 9.35 -11.91
C GLY A 77 -7.34 9.64 -12.67
N ILE A 78 -6.18 9.53 -11.98
CA ILE A 78 -4.87 9.63 -12.60
C ILE A 78 -4.50 8.32 -13.31
N LEU A 79 -4.85 7.19 -12.71
CA LEU A 79 -4.50 5.86 -13.25
C LEU A 79 -5.38 5.41 -14.41
N PHE A 80 -6.70 5.66 -14.34
CA PHE A 80 -7.70 5.05 -15.22
C PHE A 80 -8.69 6.08 -15.76
N LYS A 81 -9.28 5.80 -16.91
CA LYS A 81 -10.50 6.49 -17.37
C LYS A 81 -11.71 6.09 -16.53
N ILE A 82 -12.75 6.89 -16.55
CA ILE A 82 -14.02 6.62 -15.84
C ILE A 82 -14.53 5.21 -16.21
N ASN A 83 -14.89 4.43 -15.20
CA ASN A 83 -15.39 3.05 -15.32
C ASN A 83 -14.46 2.09 -16.08
N LYS A 84 -13.16 2.44 -16.21
CA LYS A 84 -12.15 1.60 -16.82
C LYS A 84 -11.09 1.17 -15.79
N PHE A 85 -10.37 0.13 -16.16
CA PHE A 85 -9.21 -0.39 -15.43
C PHE A 85 -7.95 -0.47 -16.32
N ASP A 86 -8.03 0.03 -17.55
CA ASP A 86 -6.86 0.14 -18.42
C ASP A 86 -6.01 1.34 -17.99
N LEU A 87 -4.74 1.11 -17.67
CA LEU A 87 -3.80 2.14 -17.29
C LEU A 87 -3.53 3.09 -18.46
N ASN A 88 -3.64 4.39 -18.21
CA ASN A 88 -3.26 5.40 -19.20
C ASN A 88 -1.73 5.59 -19.27
N ALA A 89 -1.23 6.39 -20.22
CA ALA A 89 0.21 6.56 -20.44
C ALA A 89 0.92 7.22 -19.23
N ASN A 90 0.31 8.23 -18.59
CA ASN A 90 0.89 8.90 -17.44
C ASN A 90 0.98 7.94 -16.24
N ALA A 91 -0.09 7.17 -16.00
CA ALA A 91 -0.10 6.14 -14.98
C ALA A 91 1.03 5.11 -15.17
N LYS A 92 1.27 4.68 -16.41
CA LYS A 92 2.37 3.76 -16.73
C LYS A 92 3.74 4.37 -16.41
N ASN A 93 3.94 5.65 -16.70
CA ASN A 93 5.18 6.34 -16.35
C ASN A 93 5.40 6.41 -14.82
N ASP A 94 4.36 6.78 -14.07
CA ASP A 94 4.45 6.87 -12.61
C ASP A 94 4.67 5.48 -11.98
N LEU A 95 3.94 4.47 -12.43
CA LEU A 95 4.11 3.10 -11.98
C LEU A 95 5.46 2.49 -12.41
N ALA A 96 6.03 2.90 -13.56
CA ALA A 96 7.38 2.49 -13.96
C ALA A 96 8.43 3.06 -13.00
N LYS A 97 8.32 4.35 -12.60
CA LYS A 97 9.17 4.93 -11.55
C LYS A 97 8.99 4.19 -10.22
N PHE A 98 7.73 3.93 -9.82
CA PHE A 98 7.43 3.19 -8.60
C PHE A 98 7.98 1.76 -8.63
N SER A 99 7.98 1.09 -9.79
CA SER A 99 8.57 -0.25 -9.94
C SER A 99 10.06 -0.29 -9.58
N GLN A 100 10.81 0.81 -9.80
CA GLN A 100 12.22 0.89 -9.38
C GLN A 100 12.33 0.90 -7.85
N VAL A 101 11.43 1.60 -7.16
CA VAL A 101 11.38 1.58 -5.69
C VAL A 101 11.20 0.14 -5.20
N LEU A 102 10.26 -0.61 -5.77
CA LEU A 102 10.00 -2.00 -5.40
C LEU A 102 11.18 -2.93 -5.72
N LYS A 103 11.83 -2.73 -6.85
CA LYS A 103 13.01 -3.53 -7.26
C LYS A 103 14.23 -3.25 -6.38
N ASN A 104 14.39 -2.04 -5.89
CA ASN A 104 15.48 -1.68 -4.98
C ASN A 104 15.24 -2.16 -3.54
N ASN A 105 13.97 -2.50 -3.18
CA ASN A 105 13.57 -2.93 -1.85
C ASN A 105 12.91 -4.31 -1.91
N THR A 106 13.66 -5.31 -2.38
CA THR A 106 13.15 -6.68 -2.61
C THR A 106 12.82 -7.45 -1.32
N ASP A 107 13.22 -6.95 -0.18
CA ASP A 107 12.90 -7.45 1.15
C ASP A 107 11.62 -6.83 1.74
N CYS A 108 10.97 -5.92 1.02
CA CYS A 108 9.61 -5.50 1.30
C CYS A 108 8.59 -6.47 0.71
N GLN A 109 7.53 -6.75 1.46
CA GLN A 109 6.28 -7.32 0.94
C GLN A 109 5.33 -6.21 0.52
N VAL A 110 4.45 -6.53 -0.44
CA VAL A 110 3.58 -5.55 -1.08
C VAL A 110 2.14 -6.06 -1.12
N ASP A 111 1.21 -5.24 -0.66
CA ASP A 111 -0.23 -5.41 -0.86
C ASP A 111 -0.76 -4.32 -1.78
N ILE A 112 -1.63 -4.66 -2.71
CA ILE A 112 -2.33 -3.71 -3.59
C ILE A 112 -3.82 -3.79 -3.31
N GLN A 113 -4.42 -2.66 -2.98
CA GLN A 113 -5.82 -2.54 -2.60
C GLN A 113 -6.52 -1.51 -3.48
N GLY A 114 -7.55 -1.95 -4.21
CA GLY A 114 -8.37 -1.09 -5.04
C GLY A 114 -9.65 -0.66 -4.33
N TYR A 115 -10.07 0.60 -4.53
CA TYR A 115 -11.27 1.18 -3.95
C TYR A 115 -12.07 1.98 -4.98
N THR A 116 -13.37 2.11 -4.75
CA THR A 116 -14.29 2.98 -5.48
C THR A 116 -14.94 3.98 -4.52
N ASP A 117 -15.64 4.95 -5.06
CA ASP A 117 -16.65 5.68 -4.31
C ASP A 117 -17.93 4.83 -4.15
N SER A 118 -18.94 5.37 -3.44
CA SER A 118 -20.21 4.68 -3.20
C SER A 118 -21.20 4.77 -4.37
N THR A 119 -20.79 5.32 -5.51
CA THR A 119 -21.68 5.40 -6.70
C THR A 119 -21.86 4.00 -7.29
N GLY A 120 -23.11 3.61 -7.51
CA GLY A 120 -23.46 2.27 -8.00
C GLY A 120 -23.77 1.30 -6.86
N ASN A 121 -23.36 0.05 -7.03
CA ASN A 121 -23.56 -1.03 -6.05
C ASN A 121 -22.35 -1.97 -5.99
N ASP A 122 -22.34 -2.87 -5.03
CA ASP A 122 -21.23 -3.80 -4.80
C ASP A 122 -20.97 -4.75 -5.97
N GLY A 123 -22.04 -5.14 -6.71
CA GLY A 123 -21.92 -5.97 -7.92
C GLY A 123 -21.08 -5.33 -9.03
N ILE A 124 -20.99 -3.99 -9.03
CA ILE A 124 -20.15 -3.20 -9.96
C ILE A 124 -18.84 -2.81 -9.29
N ASN A 125 -18.87 -2.33 -8.06
CA ASN A 125 -17.74 -1.71 -7.39
C ASN A 125 -16.67 -2.73 -6.98
N LEU A 126 -17.07 -3.91 -6.50
CA LEU A 126 -16.11 -4.95 -6.13
C LEU A 126 -15.29 -5.43 -7.34
N PRO A 127 -15.90 -5.88 -8.48
CA PRO A 127 -15.11 -6.28 -9.64
C PRO A 127 -14.27 -5.14 -10.23
N LEU A 128 -14.79 -3.90 -10.25
CA LEU A 128 -14.05 -2.76 -10.78
C LEU A 128 -12.79 -2.48 -9.97
N SER A 129 -12.91 -2.45 -8.64
CA SER A 129 -11.79 -2.21 -7.74
C SER A 129 -10.75 -3.34 -7.80
N GLU A 130 -11.20 -4.59 -7.91
CA GLU A 130 -10.31 -5.76 -8.09
C GLU A 130 -9.55 -5.70 -9.42
N ASN A 131 -10.24 -5.40 -10.53
CA ASN A 131 -9.60 -5.27 -11.84
C ASN A 131 -8.57 -4.14 -11.86
N ARG A 132 -8.81 -3.03 -11.15
CA ARG A 132 -7.85 -1.93 -11.01
C ARG A 132 -6.62 -2.34 -10.21
N ALA A 133 -6.79 -3.03 -9.09
CA ALA A 133 -5.67 -3.57 -8.32
C ALA A 133 -4.84 -4.55 -9.16
N LYS A 134 -5.50 -5.46 -9.89
CA LYS A 134 -4.85 -6.40 -10.81
C LYS A 134 -4.12 -5.70 -11.97
N ALA A 135 -4.67 -4.63 -12.52
CA ALA A 135 -4.01 -3.86 -13.59
C ALA A 135 -2.70 -3.23 -13.12
N VAL A 136 -2.68 -2.68 -11.88
CA VAL A 136 -1.46 -2.17 -11.26
C VAL A 136 -0.46 -3.30 -11.01
N TYR A 137 -0.86 -4.41 -10.42
CA TYR A 137 -0.03 -5.60 -10.21
C TYR A 137 0.60 -6.09 -11.51
N ASN A 138 -0.22 -6.31 -12.56
CA ASN A 138 0.26 -6.81 -13.84
C ASN A 138 1.28 -5.88 -14.48
N TYR A 139 1.06 -4.57 -14.36
CA TYR A 139 2.01 -3.60 -14.91
C TYR A 139 3.32 -3.58 -14.11
N LEU A 140 3.27 -3.58 -12.78
CA LEU A 140 4.48 -3.62 -11.94
C LEU A 140 5.31 -4.89 -12.19
N THR A 141 4.66 -6.05 -12.33
CA THR A 141 5.34 -7.31 -12.67
C THR A 141 5.94 -7.26 -14.09
N SER A 142 5.25 -6.66 -15.06
CA SER A 142 5.80 -6.44 -16.42
C SER A 142 7.01 -5.51 -16.43
N CYS A 143 7.14 -4.61 -15.44
CA CYS A 143 8.31 -3.77 -15.20
C CYS A 143 9.45 -4.48 -14.44
N GLY A 144 9.30 -5.79 -14.16
CA GLY A 144 10.34 -6.63 -13.55
C GLY A 144 10.27 -6.70 -12.02
N VAL A 145 9.19 -6.23 -11.38
CA VAL A 145 8.97 -6.48 -9.95
C VAL A 145 8.65 -7.96 -9.75
N LYS A 146 9.32 -8.61 -8.79
CA LYS A 146 9.12 -10.05 -8.55
C LYS A 146 7.71 -10.33 -8.02
N ALA A 147 7.00 -11.26 -8.65
CA ALA A 147 5.67 -11.67 -8.20
C ALA A 147 5.64 -12.14 -6.74
N SER A 148 6.75 -12.69 -6.24
CA SER A 148 6.89 -13.16 -4.85
C SER A 148 6.88 -12.04 -3.80
N GLN A 149 7.09 -10.77 -4.20
CA GLN A 149 6.95 -9.63 -3.28
C GLN A 149 5.49 -9.34 -2.96
N PHE A 150 4.56 -9.65 -3.88
CA PHE A 150 3.14 -9.36 -3.69
C PHE A 150 2.47 -10.45 -2.86
N LYS A 151 1.87 -10.05 -1.73
CA LYS A 151 1.15 -10.93 -0.82
C LYS A 151 -0.34 -10.90 -1.06
N ASN A 152 -0.88 -9.72 -1.31
CA ASN A 152 -2.30 -9.53 -1.52
C ASN A 152 -2.55 -8.54 -2.65
N VAL A 153 -3.50 -8.88 -3.54
CA VAL A 153 -3.99 -8.00 -4.60
C VAL A 153 -5.50 -8.13 -4.62
N ALA A 154 -6.20 -7.15 -4.08
CA ALA A 154 -7.63 -7.25 -3.83
C ALA A 154 -8.39 -5.94 -4.11
N GLY A 155 -9.68 -6.07 -4.47
CA GLY A 155 -10.62 -4.98 -4.55
C GLY A 155 -11.55 -4.98 -3.35
N TYR A 156 -11.80 -3.81 -2.80
CA TYR A 156 -12.65 -3.59 -1.63
C TYR A 156 -13.92 -2.78 -1.95
N GLY A 157 -14.17 -2.49 -3.24
CA GLY A 157 -15.34 -1.72 -3.66
C GLY A 157 -15.39 -0.36 -2.96
N SER A 158 -16.56 0.01 -2.48
CA SER A 158 -16.80 1.27 -1.76
C SER A 158 -16.56 1.19 -0.23
N SER A 159 -16.00 0.08 0.25
CA SER A 159 -15.66 -0.05 1.67
C SER A 159 -14.46 0.86 2.05
N ASN A 160 -14.35 1.21 3.34
CA ASN A 160 -13.27 2.03 3.88
C ASN A 160 -13.11 3.40 3.19
N PRO A 161 -14.16 4.24 3.13
CA PRO A 161 -14.08 5.56 2.54
C PRO A 161 -13.10 6.45 3.35
N VAL A 162 -12.29 7.22 2.62
CA VAL A 162 -11.34 8.22 3.19
C VAL A 162 -11.87 9.65 3.03
N GLY A 163 -12.95 9.83 2.27
CA GLY A 163 -13.64 11.09 2.06
C GLY A 163 -15.16 10.90 2.10
N ASP A 164 -15.87 12.01 2.28
CA ASP A 164 -17.34 12.03 2.33
C ASP A 164 -17.91 11.73 0.94
N ASN A 165 -18.60 10.60 0.80
CA ASN A 165 -19.24 10.16 -0.44
C ASN A 165 -20.38 11.06 -0.91
N SER A 166 -20.88 11.96 -0.06
CA SER A 166 -21.89 12.94 -0.47
C SER A 166 -21.31 14.10 -1.31
N THR A 167 -19.99 14.26 -1.30
CA THR A 167 -19.29 15.31 -2.03
C THR A 167 -18.48 14.75 -3.21
N LYS A 168 -18.36 15.53 -4.29
CA LYS A 168 -17.51 15.12 -5.43
C LYS A 168 -16.04 14.96 -5.05
N ALA A 169 -15.54 15.83 -4.17
CA ALA A 169 -14.16 15.75 -3.69
C ALA A 169 -13.92 14.48 -2.88
N GLY A 170 -14.84 14.12 -1.97
CA GLY A 170 -14.74 12.90 -1.20
C GLY A 170 -14.89 11.64 -2.06
N GLN A 171 -15.80 11.63 -3.03
CA GLN A 171 -15.90 10.55 -4.01
C GLN A 171 -14.58 10.37 -4.79
N GLN A 172 -13.95 11.47 -5.21
CA GLN A 172 -12.65 11.41 -5.89
C GLN A 172 -11.59 10.79 -5.00
N ALA A 173 -11.49 11.22 -3.73
CA ALA A 173 -10.54 10.66 -2.78
C ALA A 173 -10.78 9.15 -2.52
N ASN A 174 -12.04 8.72 -2.55
CA ASN A 174 -12.40 7.32 -2.34
C ASN A 174 -12.04 6.43 -3.55
N ARG A 175 -12.06 6.96 -4.77
CA ARG A 175 -11.59 6.27 -5.99
C ARG A 175 -10.08 6.24 -6.02
N ARG A 176 -9.46 5.22 -5.42
CA ARG A 176 -8.00 5.11 -5.26
C ARG A 176 -7.49 3.68 -5.37
N VAL A 177 -6.19 3.57 -5.58
CA VAL A 177 -5.43 2.33 -5.37
C VAL A 177 -4.38 2.62 -4.31
N GLU A 178 -4.35 1.83 -3.27
CA GLU A 178 -3.35 1.88 -2.21
C GLU A 178 -2.37 0.73 -2.37
N VAL A 179 -1.09 1.02 -2.25
CA VAL A 179 -0.01 0.04 -2.25
C VAL A 179 0.72 0.14 -0.91
N TYR A 180 0.69 -0.95 -0.16
CA TYR A 180 1.36 -1.04 1.13
C TYR A 180 2.68 -1.78 0.97
N LEU A 181 3.76 -1.20 1.47
CA LEU A 181 5.07 -1.83 1.58
C LEU A 181 5.36 -2.06 3.07
N TYR A 182 5.67 -3.28 3.44
CA TYR A 182 5.96 -3.66 4.82
C TYR A 182 7.07 -4.71 4.88
N ALA A 183 7.63 -4.90 6.07
CA ALA A 183 8.75 -5.80 6.27
C ALA A 183 8.36 -7.25 5.96
N SER A 184 9.15 -7.92 5.11
CA SER A 184 9.06 -9.38 4.96
C SER A 184 9.67 -10.09 6.18
N GLN A 185 9.40 -11.38 6.35
CA GLN A 185 10.08 -12.19 7.36
C GLN A 185 11.60 -12.12 7.18
N ALA A 186 12.09 -12.14 5.94
CA ALA A 186 13.52 -12.02 5.65
C ALA A 186 14.12 -10.67 6.11
N MET A 187 13.36 -9.57 5.99
CA MET A 187 13.77 -8.27 6.54
C MET A 187 13.83 -8.32 8.08
N VAL A 188 12.83 -8.91 8.71
CA VAL A 188 12.79 -9.07 10.18
C VAL A 188 13.98 -9.91 10.66
N ASP A 189 14.30 -11.01 9.99
CA ASP A 189 15.42 -11.87 10.32
C ASP A 189 16.76 -11.13 10.19
N LYS A 190 16.94 -10.35 9.10
CA LYS A 190 18.13 -9.49 8.93
C LYS A 190 18.23 -8.43 10.02
N ALA A 191 17.11 -7.82 10.41
CA ALA A 191 17.11 -6.82 11.48
C ALA A 191 17.47 -7.43 12.83
N ASN A 192 16.94 -8.61 13.15
CA ASN A 192 17.26 -9.34 14.38
C ASN A 192 18.74 -9.76 14.45
N ASN A 193 19.35 -10.08 13.31
CA ASN A 193 20.76 -10.46 13.19
C ASN A 193 21.69 -9.25 13.01
N GLY A 194 21.19 -8.01 13.01
CA GLY A 194 21.96 -6.79 12.82
C GLY A 194 22.56 -6.61 11.42
N THR A 195 22.04 -7.32 10.41
CA THR A 195 22.52 -7.30 9.01
C THR A 195 21.64 -6.51 8.06
N LEU A 196 20.59 -5.87 8.56
CA LEU A 196 19.76 -4.94 7.79
C LEU A 196 20.47 -3.59 7.69
N ASN A 197 20.76 -3.12 6.47
CA ASN A 197 21.46 -1.86 6.17
C ASN A 197 20.50 -0.76 5.71
#